data_4f3875dc4f363edf9f441cde8b5e3c8d
#
_entry.id   4f3875dc4f363edf9f441cde8b5e3c8d
#
_cell.length_a   1.000
_cell.length_b   1.000
_cell.length_c   1.000
_cell.angle_alpha   90.00
_cell.angle_beta   90.00
_cell.angle_gamma   90.00
#
_symmetry.space_group_name_H-M   'P 1'
#
loop_
_entity.id
_entity.type
_entity.pdbx_description
1 polymer ?
#
loop_
_entity_poly.entity_id
_entity_poly.type
_entity_poly.pdbx_seq_one_letter_code
_entity_poly.pdbx_strand_id
1 'polypeptide(L)'
;LKELLERIMSKFQHDVMLRVVKILNVLMIELPFAACWFLYYSHQTYANLAWEGHFAILGLFFILYIVLGKIYDAFWMSMQRVSELVYGQILGAMATDGILYIVICLMSAKLCNLLPGIAAIVGQLVMAAIWASCAHKWYYKTFPPQKTAVVYDVRHGMEKLINEYGLSQKYDVQVTLSVSECLADLSILDGMETVFVSGVHSHERNIILKHCVGKGINMFVIPRVGDVIMSGAWPMHMFHLPMLRVGRYMASPEFLFVKRAMDIVISLLALIILSPLFLITAIAVKSDGGPAFYKQVRLTKDGKQFEILKFRSMRVDAEKDGVARLSTGDKDDRITKVGHIIRACRLDE
;
A
#
# COMPACT_ATOMS: atom_id res chain seq x y z
N LEU A 1 -22.21 -10.23 32.55
CA LEU A 1 -21.67 -11.48 31.96
C LEU A 1 -22.37 -11.83 30.64
N LYS A 2 -23.72 -11.74 30.60
CA LYS A 2 -24.53 -12.05 29.42
C LYS A 2 -24.23 -11.10 28.26
N GLU A 3 -24.18 -9.78 28.49
CA GLU A 3 -23.78 -8.78 27.47
C GLU A 3 -22.35 -8.97 26.97
N LEU A 4 -21.42 -9.35 27.86
CA LEU A 4 -20.04 -9.64 27.48
C LEU A 4 -19.96 -10.87 26.57
N LEU A 5 -20.69 -11.91 26.85
CA LEU A 5 -20.79 -13.12 26.04
C LEU A 5 -21.45 -12.84 24.69
N GLU A 6 -22.49 -12.02 24.63
CA GLU A 6 -23.13 -11.61 23.37
C GLU A 6 -22.18 -10.78 22.49
N ARG A 7 -21.41 -9.85 23.07
CA ARG A 7 -20.38 -9.09 22.34
C ARG A 7 -19.26 -9.99 21.83
N ILE A 8 -18.77 -10.94 22.62
CA ILE A 8 -17.73 -11.89 22.20
C ILE A 8 -18.24 -12.78 21.06
N MET A 9 -19.47 -13.30 21.18
CA MET A 9 -20.09 -14.12 20.13
C MET A 9 -20.30 -13.33 18.83
N SER A 10 -20.79 -12.11 18.91
CA SER A 10 -20.96 -11.22 17.76
C SER A 10 -19.62 -10.93 17.07
N LYS A 11 -18.57 -10.62 17.83
CA LYS A 11 -17.22 -10.39 17.30
C LYS A 11 -16.62 -11.65 16.65
N PHE A 12 -16.83 -12.82 17.28
CA PHE A 12 -16.37 -14.09 16.72
C PHE A 12 -17.07 -14.42 15.40
N GLN A 13 -18.40 -14.25 15.34
CA GLN A 13 -19.18 -14.44 14.10
C GLN A 13 -18.70 -13.49 12.99
N HIS A 14 -18.48 -12.21 13.31
CA HIS A 14 -17.95 -11.23 12.40
C HIS A 14 -16.60 -11.67 11.82
N ASP A 15 -15.65 -12.09 12.66
CA ASP A 15 -14.32 -12.49 12.24
C ASP A 15 -14.35 -13.77 11.38
N VAL A 16 -15.20 -14.74 11.71
CA VAL A 16 -15.38 -15.97 10.92
C VAL A 16 -15.96 -15.65 9.55
N MET A 17 -17.01 -14.83 9.48
CA MET A 17 -17.61 -14.42 8.21
C MET A 17 -16.61 -13.68 7.32
N LEU A 18 -15.80 -12.79 7.89
CA LEU A 18 -14.73 -12.11 7.14
C LEU A 18 -13.67 -13.07 6.61
N ARG A 19 -13.30 -14.10 7.38
CA ARG A 19 -12.34 -15.14 6.92
C ARG A 19 -12.90 -15.93 5.75
N VAL A 20 -14.16 -16.34 5.82
CA VAL A 20 -14.82 -17.05 4.71
C VAL A 20 -14.82 -16.20 3.43
N VAL A 21 -15.22 -14.93 3.54
CA VAL A 21 -15.23 -14.01 2.38
C VAL A 21 -13.84 -13.79 1.80
N LYS A 22 -12.80 -13.73 2.64
CA LYS A 22 -11.39 -13.65 2.19
C LYS A 22 -10.95 -14.94 1.46
N ILE A 23 -11.32 -16.10 1.95
CA ILE A 23 -11.03 -17.38 1.28
C ILE A 23 -11.73 -17.45 -0.09
N LEU A 24 -12.99 -17.00 -0.16
CA LEU A 24 -13.71 -16.90 -1.45
C LEU A 24 -12.99 -15.97 -2.43
N ASN A 25 -12.40 -14.86 -1.96
CA ASN A 25 -11.56 -14.00 -2.81
C ASN A 25 -10.41 -14.79 -3.42
N VAL A 26 -9.64 -15.50 -2.58
CA VAL A 26 -8.47 -16.26 -3.05
C VAL A 26 -8.89 -17.25 -4.11
N LEU A 27 -9.95 -18.02 -3.88
CA LEU A 27 -10.47 -19.01 -4.83
C LEU A 27 -10.94 -18.34 -6.14
N MET A 28 -11.62 -17.19 -6.07
CA MET A 28 -12.07 -16.48 -7.27
C MET A 28 -10.90 -15.94 -8.11
N ILE A 29 -9.86 -15.41 -7.47
CA ILE A 29 -8.67 -14.90 -8.16
C ILE A 29 -7.82 -16.04 -8.73
N GLU A 30 -7.85 -17.21 -8.10
CA GLU A 30 -7.15 -18.41 -8.58
C GLU A 30 -7.78 -19.01 -9.83
N LEU A 31 -9.11 -18.88 -10.03
CA LEU A 31 -9.82 -19.50 -11.15
C LEU A 31 -9.25 -19.19 -12.55
N PRO A 32 -8.96 -17.93 -12.92
CA PRO A 32 -8.37 -17.62 -14.23
C PRO A 32 -6.98 -18.21 -14.39
N PHE A 33 -6.17 -18.25 -13.33
CA PHE A 33 -4.87 -18.91 -13.33
C PHE A 33 -5.03 -20.42 -13.51
N ALA A 34 -5.93 -21.05 -12.77
CA ALA A 34 -6.22 -22.49 -12.89
C ALA A 34 -6.69 -22.86 -14.30
N ALA A 35 -7.58 -22.05 -14.90
CA ALA A 35 -7.99 -22.23 -16.27
C ALA A 35 -6.80 -22.15 -17.25
N CYS A 36 -5.95 -21.14 -17.11
CA CYS A 36 -4.75 -20.97 -17.91
C CYS A 36 -3.76 -22.13 -17.71
N TRP A 37 -3.58 -22.60 -16.48
CA TRP A 37 -2.76 -23.74 -16.14
C TRP A 37 -3.25 -25.02 -16.85
N PHE A 38 -4.51 -25.42 -16.68
CA PHE A 38 -5.04 -26.64 -17.23
C PHE A 38 -5.20 -26.62 -18.78
N LEU A 39 -5.56 -25.46 -19.33
CA LEU A 39 -5.78 -25.33 -20.77
C LEU A 39 -4.49 -25.24 -21.59
N TYR A 40 -3.42 -24.69 -20.95
CA TYR A 40 -2.22 -24.36 -21.71
C TYR A 40 -0.92 -24.84 -21.06
N TYR A 41 -0.57 -24.38 -19.87
CA TYR A 41 0.77 -24.59 -19.30
C TYR A 41 1.02 -26.03 -18.84
N SER A 42 0.02 -26.75 -18.36
CA SER A 42 0.16 -28.14 -17.92
C SER A 42 0.65 -29.07 -19.03
N HIS A 43 0.30 -28.77 -20.26
CA HIS A 43 0.71 -29.57 -21.46
C HIS A 43 2.14 -29.24 -21.95
N GLN A 44 2.77 -28.21 -21.38
CA GLN A 44 4.13 -27.76 -21.77
C GLN A 44 5.22 -28.21 -20.81
N THR A 45 4.87 -28.79 -19.69
CA THR A 45 5.84 -29.29 -18.71
C THR A 45 6.62 -30.46 -19.29
N TYR A 46 7.92 -30.53 -18.97
CA TYR A 46 8.84 -31.57 -19.47
C TYR A 46 8.41 -33.00 -19.07
N ALA A 47 7.85 -33.14 -17.86
CA ALA A 47 7.30 -34.41 -17.39
C ALA A 47 5.78 -34.31 -17.30
N ASN A 48 5.08 -35.39 -17.67
CA ASN A 48 3.64 -35.49 -17.41
C ASN A 48 3.43 -35.45 -15.89
N LEU A 49 2.80 -34.38 -15.40
CA LEU A 49 2.48 -34.27 -13.98
C LEU A 49 1.33 -35.23 -13.64
N ALA A 50 1.49 -35.95 -12.54
CA ALA A 50 0.38 -36.60 -11.88
C ALA A 50 -0.60 -35.58 -11.30
N TRP A 51 -1.81 -35.98 -10.91
CA TRP A 51 -2.82 -35.08 -10.36
C TRP A 51 -2.32 -34.30 -9.16
N GLU A 52 -1.49 -34.92 -8.31
CA GLU A 52 -0.88 -34.30 -7.14
C GLU A 52 -0.02 -33.09 -7.53
N GLY A 53 0.68 -33.19 -8.67
CA GLY A 53 1.51 -32.09 -9.19
C GLY A 53 0.67 -30.90 -9.64
N HIS A 54 -0.49 -31.13 -10.26
CA HIS A 54 -1.40 -30.04 -10.63
C HIS A 54 -1.95 -29.34 -9.40
N PHE A 55 -2.37 -30.08 -8.37
CA PHE A 55 -2.84 -29.49 -7.11
C PHE A 55 -1.72 -28.80 -6.34
N ALA A 56 -0.46 -29.25 -6.45
CA ALA A 56 0.68 -28.57 -5.84
C ALA A 56 0.89 -27.17 -6.43
N ILE A 57 0.74 -27.00 -7.77
CA ILE A 57 0.85 -25.68 -8.42
C ILE A 57 -0.29 -24.76 -7.97
N LEU A 58 -1.53 -25.26 -7.91
CA LEU A 58 -2.67 -24.47 -7.41
C LEU A 58 -2.49 -24.14 -5.92
N GLY A 59 -2.08 -25.10 -5.10
CA GLY A 59 -1.77 -24.84 -3.69
C GLY A 59 -0.65 -23.82 -3.49
N LEU A 60 0.35 -23.81 -4.38
CA LEU A 60 1.40 -22.81 -4.36
C LEU A 60 0.86 -21.42 -4.73
N PHE A 61 -0.02 -21.31 -5.74
CA PHE A 61 -0.73 -20.07 -6.04
C PHE A 61 -1.50 -19.57 -4.83
N PHE A 62 -2.32 -20.44 -4.22
CA PHE A 62 -3.14 -20.13 -3.06
C PHE A 62 -2.31 -19.54 -1.90
N ILE A 63 -1.18 -20.18 -1.55
CA ILE A 63 -0.29 -19.74 -0.46
C ILE A 63 0.39 -18.42 -0.82
N LEU A 64 0.97 -18.31 -2.02
CA LEU A 64 1.67 -17.11 -2.47
C LEU A 64 0.71 -15.92 -2.53
N TYR A 65 -0.49 -16.10 -3.08
CA TYR A 65 -1.47 -15.02 -3.16
C TYR A 65 -1.95 -14.55 -1.79
N ILE A 66 -2.11 -15.45 -0.80
CA ILE A 66 -2.43 -15.03 0.57
C ILE A 66 -1.30 -14.20 1.17
N VAL A 67 -0.04 -14.62 0.98
CA VAL A 67 1.11 -13.90 1.55
C VAL A 67 1.29 -12.54 0.88
N LEU A 68 1.33 -12.51 -0.45
CA LEU A 68 1.52 -11.29 -1.23
C LEU A 68 0.30 -10.37 -1.13
N GLY A 69 -0.90 -10.92 -1.14
CA GLY A 69 -2.13 -10.16 -0.96
C GLY A 69 -2.23 -9.47 0.41
N LYS A 70 -1.64 -10.04 1.47
CA LYS A 70 -1.51 -9.34 2.76
C LYS A 70 -0.54 -8.16 2.68
N ILE A 71 0.54 -8.26 1.90
CA ILE A 71 1.51 -7.18 1.71
C ILE A 71 0.88 -6.00 0.97
N TYR A 72 0.00 -6.28 0.00
CA TYR A 72 -0.68 -5.26 -0.81
C TYR A 72 -2.08 -4.90 -0.30
N ASP A 73 -2.42 -5.27 0.94
CA ASP A 73 -3.72 -4.98 1.58
C ASP A 73 -4.96 -5.45 0.79
N ALA A 74 -4.81 -6.52 -0.01
CA ALA A 74 -5.83 -7.07 -0.90
C ALA A 74 -7.12 -7.53 -0.19
N PHE A 75 -7.11 -7.65 1.14
CA PHE A 75 -8.19 -8.23 1.95
C PHE A 75 -8.88 -7.22 2.89
N TRP A 76 -8.56 -5.92 2.81
CA TRP A 76 -9.08 -4.88 3.73
C TRP A 76 -10.40 -4.25 3.24
N MET A 77 -11.39 -5.10 2.91
CA MET A 77 -12.67 -4.68 2.35
C MET A 77 -13.45 -3.68 3.22
N SER A 78 -13.20 -3.65 4.53
CA SER A 78 -13.92 -2.79 5.46
C SER A 78 -13.32 -1.39 5.62
N MET A 79 -12.13 -1.12 5.04
CA MET A 79 -11.39 0.12 5.24
C MET A 79 -11.02 0.82 3.93
N GLN A 80 -11.06 0.11 2.82
CA GLN A 80 -10.62 0.59 1.52
C GLN A 80 -11.81 0.81 0.58
N ARG A 81 -11.64 1.74 -0.35
CA ARG A 81 -12.55 1.89 -1.48
C ARG A 81 -12.45 0.67 -2.40
N VAL A 82 -13.51 0.42 -3.15
CA VAL A 82 -13.53 -0.72 -4.11
C VAL A 82 -12.34 -0.67 -5.09
N SER A 83 -11.98 0.52 -5.57
CA SER A 83 -10.84 0.71 -6.49
C SER A 83 -9.49 0.37 -5.85
N GLU A 84 -9.26 0.77 -4.60
CA GLU A 84 -8.04 0.47 -3.85
C GLU A 84 -7.93 -1.03 -3.56
N LEU A 85 -9.05 -1.64 -3.21
CA LEU A 85 -9.13 -3.08 -2.97
C LEU A 85 -8.81 -3.88 -4.22
N VAL A 86 -9.38 -3.51 -5.38
CA VAL A 86 -9.07 -4.13 -6.68
C VAL A 86 -7.60 -3.94 -7.03
N TYR A 87 -7.05 -2.75 -6.82
CA TYR A 87 -5.64 -2.45 -7.07
C TYR A 87 -4.72 -3.35 -6.23
N GLY A 88 -4.97 -3.49 -4.93
CA GLY A 88 -4.19 -4.37 -4.05
C GLY A 88 -4.27 -5.85 -4.48
N GLN A 89 -5.46 -6.31 -4.88
CA GLN A 89 -5.67 -7.68 -5.36
C GLN A 89 -4.89 -7.96 -6.64
N ILE A 90 -4.92 -7.04 -7.60
CA ILE A 90 -4.22 -7.21 -8.87
C ILE A 90 -2.70 -7.17 -8.69
N LEU A 91 -2.18 -6.29 -7.84
CA LEU A 91 -0.75 -6.29 -7.52
C LEU A 91 -0.30 -7.61 -6.89
N GLY A 92 -1.09 -8.13 -5.94
CA GLY A 92 -0.84 -9.44 -5.32
C GLY A 92 -0.89 -10.59 -6.33
N ALA A 93 -1.88 -10.58 -7.23
CA ALA A 93 -2.03 -11.57 -8.28
C ALA A 93 -0.89 -11.51 -9.30
N MET A 94 -0.55 -10.33 -9.82
CA MET A 94 0.57 -10.15 -10.76
C MET A 94 1.91 -10.61 -10.18
N ALA A 95 2.17 -10.31 -8.91
CA ALA A 95 3.38 -10.78 -8.23
C ALA A 95 3.38 -12.32 -8.08
N THR A 96 2.23 -12.90 -7.74
CA THR A 96 2.05 -14.36 -7.66
C THR A 96 2.26 -15.03 -9.01
N ASP A 97 1.58 -14.54 -10.06
CA ASP A 97 1.68 -15.04 -11.41
C ASP A 97 3.09 -14.93 -11.98
N GLY A 98 3.79 -13.83 -11.67
CA GLY A 98 5.19 -13.63 -12.06
C GLY A 98 6.12 -14.68 -11.47
N ILE A 99 5.96 -14.99 -10.17
CA ILE A 99 6.72 -16.05 -9.51
C ILE A 99 6.38 -17.41 -10.13
N LEU A 100 5.10 -17.70 -10.29
CA LEU A 100 4.67 -18.98 -10.87
C LEU A 100 5.05 -19.13 -12.33
N TYR A 101 5.05 -18.08 -13.12
CA TYR A 101 5.55 -18.10 -14.49
C TYR A 101 7.03 -18.55 -14.54
N ILE A 102 7.87 -18.06 -13.63
CA ILE A 102 9.26 -18.51 -13.52
C ILE A 102 9.31 -20.00 -13.19
N VAL A 103 8.51 -20.46 -12.23
CA VAL A 103 8.42 -21.88 -11.86
C VAL A 103 7.98 -22.72 -13.07
N ILE A 104 6.96 -22.27 -13.81
CA ILE A 104 6.46 -22.95 -15.01
C ILE A 104 7.54 -23.03 -16.10
N CYS A 105 8.28 -21.97 -16.34
CA CYS A 105 9.40 -21.97 -17.29
C CYS A 105 10.50 -22.94 -16.88
N LEU A 106 10.83 -23.03 -15.59
CA LEU A 106 11.79 -24.01 -15.07
C LEU A 106 11.30 -25.45 -15.24
N MET A 107 10.02 -25.71 -14.97
CA MET A 107 9.40 -27.04 -15.17
C MET A 107 9.30 -27.44 -16.64
N SER A 108 9.21 -26.48 -17.54
CA SER A 108 9.12 -26.69 -18.98
C SER A 108 10.48 -26.70 -19.68
N ALA A 109 11.57 -26.39 -18.95
CA ALA A 109 12.94 -26.22 -19.46
C ALA A 109 13.04 -25.27 -20.68
N LYS A 110 12.08 -24.36 -20.85
CA LYS A 110 12.00 -23.36 -21.94
C LYS A 110 11.21 -22.15 -21.51
N LEU A 111 11.40 -21.03 -22.19
CA LEU A 111 10.55 -19.87 -22.03
C LEU A 111 9.15 -20.18 -22.60
N CYS A 112 8.15 -20.17 -21.75
CA CYS A 112 6.77 -20.37 -22.13
C CYS A 112 6.17 -19.09 -22.76
N ASN A 113 5.13 -19.26 -23.60
CA ASN A 113 4.41 -18.13 -24.15
C ASN A 113 3.74 -17.33 -22.99
N LEU A 114 3.92 -16.02 -22.99
CA LEU A 114 3.41 -15.11 -21.94
C LEU A 114 1.91 -14.76 -22.16
N LEU A 115 1.40 -14.88 -23.39
CA LEU A 115 0.02 -14.47 -23.73
C LEU A 115 -1.05 -15.12 -22.85
N PRO A 116 -1.03 -16.45 -22.58
CA PRO A 116 -2.00 -17.07 -21.69
C PRO A 116 -1.94 -16.52 -20.27
N GLY A 117 -0.73 -16.22 -19.76
CA GLY A 117 -0.55 -15.57 -18.46
C GLY A 117 -1.17 -14.17 -18.41
N ILE A 118 -0.99 -13.37 -19.47
CA ILE A 118 -1.64 -12.06 -19.59
C ILE A 118 -3.16 -12.22 -19.62
N ALA A 119 -3.69 -13.20 -20.33
CA ALA A 119 -5.12 -13.48 -20.34
C ALA A 119 -5.64 -13.86 -18.94
N ALA A 120 -4.86 -14.64 -18.17
CA ALA A 120 -5.18 -14.96 -16.78
C ALA A 120 -5.26 -13.69 -15.91
N ILE A 121 -4.28 -12.77 -16.02
CA ILE A 121 -4.28 -11.48 -15.29
C ILE A 121 -5.51 -10.63 -15.64
N VAL A 122 -5.91 -10.59 -16.92
CA VAL A 122 -7.14 -9.88 -17.33
C VAL A 122 -8.37 -10.53 -16.70
N GLY A 123 -8.45 -11.87 -16.70
CA GLY A 123 -9.51 -12.60 -16.02
C GLY A 123 -9.55 -12.33 -14.50
N GLN A 124 -8.38 -12.29 -13.86
CA GLN A 124 -8.25 -11.97 -12.44
C GLN A 124 -8.70 -10.54 -12.14
N LEU A 125 -8.42 -9.56 -13.01
CA LEU A 125 -8.91 -8.20 -12.87
C LEU A 125 -10.45 -8.14 -12.86
N VAL A 126 -11.08 -8.88 -13.76
CA VAL A 126 -12.56 -8.98 -13.81
C VAL A 126 -13.08 -9.62 -12.53
N MET A 127 -12.50 -10.75 -12.11
CA MET A 127 -12.90 -11.44 -10.87
C MET A 127 -12.68 -10.57 -9.63
N ALA A 128 -11.57 -9.83 -9.55
CA ALA A 128 -11.28 -8.88 -8.48
C ALA A 128 -12.34 -7.78 -8.42
N ALA A 129 -12.71 -7.18 -9.55
CA ALA A 129 -13.73 -6.14 -9.62
C ALA A 129 -15.12 -6.65 -9.20
N ILE A 130 -15.51 -7.84 -9.65
CA ILE A 130 -16.77 -8.49 -9.27
C ILE A 130 -16.76 -8.76 -7.76
N TRP A 131 -15.73 -9.44 -7.27
CA TRP A 131 -15.67 -9.79 -5.85
C TRP A 131 -15.64 -8.56 -4.97
N ALA A 132 -14.77 -7.56 -5.26
CA ALA A 132 -14.66 -6.36 -4.46
C ALA A 132 -16.00 -5.60 -4.37
N SER A 133 -16.72 -5.49 -5.50
CA SER A 133 -18.03 -4.85 -5.54
C SER A 133 -19.09 -5.61 -4.74
N CYS A 134 -19.11 -6.95 -4.87
CA CYS A 134 -20.05 -7.79 -4.13
C CYS A 134 -19.72 -7.84 -2.63
N ALA A 135 -18.47 -8.02 -2.28
CA ALA A 135 -18.01 -8.09 -0.88
C ALA A 135 -18.23 -6.76 -0.15
N HIS A 136 -17.96 -5.64 -0.82
CA HIS A 136 -18.20 -4.30 -0.26
C HIS A 136 -19.69 -4.07 0.01
N LYS A 137 -20.57 -4.34 -0.96
CA LYS A 137 -22.03 -4.23 -0.78
C LYS A 137 -22.56 -5.17 0.31
N TRP A 138 -22.06 -6.42 0.32
CA TRP A 138 -22.43 -7.40 1.33
C TRP A 138 -22.01 -6.95 2.72
N TYR A 139 -20.78 -6.44 2.88
CA TYR A 139 -20.25 -5.99 4.17
C TYR A 139 -21.11 -4.89 4.78
N TYR A 140 -21.37 -3.82 4.05
CA TYR A 140 -22.14 -2.69 4.57
C TYR A 140 -23.64 -2.97 4.71
N LYS A 141 -24.17 -3.99 4.02
CA LYS A 141 -25.54 -4.46 4.26
C LYS A 141 -25.65 -5.33 5.51
N THR A 142 -24.61 -6.10 5.82
CA THR A 142 -24.63 -7.08 6.93
C THR A 142 -24.23 -6.44 8.24
N PHE A 143 -23.28 -5.51 8.23
CA PHE A 143 -22.74 -4.88 9.42
C PHE A 143 -23.18 -3.41 9.49
N PRO A 144 -23.96 -3.03 10.52
CA PRO A 144 -24.38 -1.64 10.70
C PRO A 144 -23.18 -0.73 11.00
N PRO A 145 -23.29 0.58 10.73
CA PRO A 145 -22.24 1.53 11.07
C PRO A 145 -21.93 1.52 12.58
N GLN A 146 -20.65 1.60 12.91
CA GLN A 146 -20.17 1.65 14.28
C GLN A 146 -20.42 3.02 14.90
N LYS A 147 -21.02 3.05 16.08
CA LYS A 147 -21.19 4.27 16.87
C LYS A 147 -19.82 4.85 17.21
N THR A 148 -19.56 6.04 16.74
CA THR A 148 -18.22 6.62 16.75
C THR A 148 -18.22 7.97 17.47
N ALA A 149 -17.21 8.22 18.29
CA ALA A 149 -16.90 9.54 18.82
C ALA A 149 -15.59 10.06 18.22
N VAL A 150 -15.51 11.37 18.06
CA VAL A 150 -14.28 12.08 17.65
C VAL A 150 -13.82 12.99 18.76
N VAL A 151 -12.63 12.77 19.27
CA VAL A 151 -11.99 13.64 20.28
C VAL A 151 -10.84 14.40 19.64
N TYR A 152 -10.87 15.72 19.72
CA TYR A 152 -9.86 16.58 19.12
C TYR A 152 -9.30 17.60 20.12
N ASP A 153 -8.08 18.06 19.84
CA ASP A 153 -7.49 19.22 20.54
C ASP A 153 -7.19 20.33 19.51
N VAL A 154 -6.02 20.31 18.89
CA VAL A 154 -5.58 21.34 17.94
C VAL A 154 -6.08 21.08 16.51
N ARG A 155 -6.32 19.82 16.13
CA ARG A 155 -6.71 19.42 14.77
C ARG A 155 -8.17 19.03 14.68
N HIS A 156 -8.96 19.95 14.16
CA HIS A 156 -10.32 19.71 13.73
C HIS A 156 -10.37 19.00 12.37
N GLY A 157 -11.51 18.41 12.03
CA GLY A 157 -11.80 17.95 10.67
C GLY A 157 -11.67 16.45 10.44
N MET A 158 -11.50 15.62 11.48
CA MET A 158 -11.52 14.16 11.34
C MET A 158 -12.85 13.64 10.77
N GLU A 159 -13.97 14.22 11.18
CA GLU A 159 -15.29 13.91 10.66
C GLU A 159 -15.40 14.18 9.14
N LYS A 160 -14.84 15.31 8.70
CA LYS A 160 -14.76 15.65 7.29
C LYS A 160 -13.94 14.63 6.50
N LEU A 161 -12.81 14.18 7.05
CA LEU A 161 -12.00 13.13 6.45
C LEU A 161 -12.75 11.80 6.36
N ILE A 162 -13.46 11.38 7.42
CA ILE A 162 -14.29 10.17 7.40
C ILE A 162 -15.28 10.21 6.24
N ASN A 163 -15.94 11.36 6.01
CA ASN A 163 -16.88 11.56 4.93
C ASN A 163 -16.20 11.61 3.55
N GLU A 164 -15.10 12.33 3.40
CA GLU A 164 -14.37 12.47 2.14
C GLU A 164 -13.78 11.12 1.65
N TYR A 165 -13.34 10.28 2.59
CA TYR A 165 -12.84 8.94 2.26
C TYR A 165 -13.92 7.87 2.13
N GLY A 166 -15.22 8.24 2.24
CA GLY A 166 -16.35 7.33 2.08
C GLY A 166 -16.51 6.33 3.25
N LEU A 167 -15.92 6.62 4.40
CA LEU A 167 -15.97 5.77 5.60
C LEU A 167 -17.20 6.04 6.48
N SER A 168 -18.08 6.97 6.11
CA SER A 168 -19.35 7.26 6.79
C SER A 168 -20.31 6.07 6.82
N GLN A 169 -20.19 5.13 5.87
CA GLN A 169 -20.95 3.87 5.90
C GLN A 169 -20.47 2.91 7.01
N LYS A 170 -19.26 3.09 7.51
CA LYS A 170 -18.67 2.27 8.56
C LYS A 170 -18.70 2.94 9.92
N TYR A 171 -18.52 4.24 9.97
CA TYR A 171 -18.41 5.03 11.19
C TYR A 171 -19.52 6.07 11.24
N ASP A 172 -20.46 5.87 12.16
CA ASP A 172 -21.52 6.82 12.46
C ASP A 172 -21.03 7.76 13.57
N VAL A 173 -20.57 8.95 13.19
CA VAL A 173 -20.06 9.94 14.15
C VAL A 173 -21.22 10.58 14.90
N GLN A 174 -21.46 10.12 16.12
CA GLN A 174 -22.53 10.60 16.99
C GLN A 174 -22.13 11.83 17.79
N VAL A 175 -20.85 11.90 18.21
CA VAL A 175 -20.36 12.96 19.10
C VAL A 175 -18.96 13.39 18.65
N THR A 176 -18.77 14.71 18.63
CA THR A 176 -17.45 15.34 18.42
C THR A 176 -17.17 16.25 19.61
N LEU A 177 -16.11 15.95 20.35
CA LEU A 177 -15.77 16.58 21.63
C LEU A 177 -14.38 17.19 21.62
N SER A 178 -14.18 18.27 22.33
CA SER A 178 -12.84 18.72 22.70
C SER A 178 -12.24 17.79 23.76
N VAL A 179 -10.91 17.78 23.87
CA VAL A 179 -10.21 17.00 24.92
C VAL A 179 -10.66 17.39 26.31
N SER A 180 -10.83 18.70 26.57
CA SER A 180 -11.27 19.21 27.87
C SER A 180 -12.66 18.71 28.26
N GLU A 181 -13.60 18.70 27.34
CA GLU A 181 -14.96 18.16 27.56
C GLU A 181 -14.92 16.66 27.80
N CYS A 182 -14.15 15.92 27.01
CA CYS A 182 -13.99 14.49 27.13
C CYS A 182 -13.37 14.09 28.49
N LEU A 183 -12.36 14.84 28.97
CA LEU A 183 -11.71 14.57 30.26
C LEU A 183 -12.57 14.96 31.46
N ALA A 184 -13.48 15.95 31.30
CA ALA A 184 -14.43 16.31 32.35
C ALA A 184 -15.42 15.17 32.62
N ASP A 185 -15.83 14.46 31.57
CA ASP A 185 -16.74 13.32 31.71
C ASP A 185 -16.42 12.24 30.66
N LEU A 186 -15.63 11.24 31.05
CA LEU A 186 -15.30 10.10 30.20
C LEU A 186 -16.49 9.17 29.92
N SER A 187 -17.58 9.27 30.69
CA SER A 187 -18.76 8.43 30.50
C SER A 187 -19.50 8.71 29.18
N ILE A 188 -19.25 9.87 28.57
CA ILE A 188 -19.77 10.22 27.22
C ILE A 188 -19.28 9.22 26.16
N LEU A 189 -18.12 8.62 26.37
CA LEU A 189 -17.58 7.59 25.48
C LEU A 189 -18.21 6.20 25.73
N ASP A 190 -18.92 6.02 26.84
CA ASP A 190 -19.57 4.75 27.15
C ASP A 190 -20.69 4.48 26.12
N GLY A 191 -20.69 3.30 25.56
CA GLY A 191 -21.62 2.95 24.47
C GLY A 191 -21.14 3.27 23.08
N MET A 192 -19.99 3.93 22.90
CA MET A 192 -19.31 4.03 21.61
C MET A 192 -18.56 2.73 21.32
N GLU A 193 -18.48 2.38 20.04
CA GLU A 193 -17.70 1.22 19.58
C GLU A 193 -16.30 1.62 19.10
N THR A 194 -16.19 2.87 18.63
CA THR A 194 -14.96 3.41 18.09
C THR A 194 -14.75 4.86 18.51
N VAL A 195 -13.51 5.23 18.81
CA VAL A 195 -13.11 6.61 19.14
C VAL A 195 -11.92 7.02 18.27
N PHE A 196 -12.06 8.11 17.53
CA PHE A 196 -10.95 8.75 16.82
C PHE A 196 -10.38 9.89 17.67
N VAL A 197 -9.05 9.87 17.83
CA VAL A 197 -8.34 10.89 18.63
C VAL A 197 -7.35 11.64 17.75
N SER A 198 -7.55 12.94 17.62
CA SER A 198 -6.78 13.80 16.73
C SER A 198 -6.08 14.93 17.47
N GLY A 199 -4.77 14.99 17.37
CA GLY A 199 -3.97 16.11 17.88
C GLY A 199 -3.79 16.17 19.40
N VAL A 200 -4.29 15.20 20.17
CA VAL A 200 -4.31 15.17 21.64
C VAL A 200 -2.93 14.91 22.23
N HIS A 201 -2.58 15.60 23.33
CA HIS A 201 -1.32 15.41 24.04
C HIS A 201 -1.21 14.03 24.69
N SER A 202 0.02 13.52 24.83
CA SER A 202 0.26 12.13 25.26
C SER A 202 -0.30 11.82 26.64
N HIS A 203 -0.30 12.76 27.58
CA HIS A 203 -0.84 12.56 28.92
C HIS A 203 -2.36 12.34 28.87
N GLU A 204 -3.07 13.25 28.26
CA GLU A 204 -4.53 13.25 28.12
C GLU A 204 -5.00 12.05 27.28
N ARG A 205 -4.30 11.79 26.19
CA ARG A 205 -4.54 10.63 25.33
C ARG A 205 -4.42 9.31 26.11
N ASN A 206 -3.44 9.19 27.00
CA ASN A 206 -3.28 7.96 27.81
C ASN A 206 -4.44 7.75 28.79
N ILE A 207 -5.07 8.80 29.30
CA ILE A 207 -6.26 8.71 30.13
C ILE A 207 -7.42 8.16 29.30
N ILE A 208 -7.69 8.75 28.16
CA ILE A 208 -8.73 8.31 27.20
C ILE A 208 -8.47 6.87 26.75
N LEU A 209 -7.20 6.55 26.41
CA LEU A 209 -6.81 5.20 25.98
C LEU A 209 -7.13 4.14 27.05
N LYS A 210 -6.75 4.40 28.29
CA LYS A 210 -7.04 3.48 29.42
C LYS A 210 -8.53 3.25 29.59
N HIS A 211 -9.35 4.31 29.50
CA HIS A 211 -10.80 4.22 29.56
C HIS A 211 -11.34 3.38 28.41
N CYS A 212 -10.98 3.68 27.17
CA CYS A 212 -11.42 2.95 25.97
C CYS A 212 -11.03 1.47 26.03
N VAL A 213 -9.78 1.15 26.39
CA VAL A 213 -9.31 -0.24 26.53
C VAL A 213 -10.08 -0.97 27.64
N GLY A 214 -10.30 -0.31 28.79
CA GLY A 214 -11.07 -0.89 29.91
C GLY A 214 -12.52 -1.19 29.55
N LYS A 215 -13.12 -0.42 28.65
CA LYS A 215 -14.49 -0.61 28.14
C LYS A 215 -14.58 -1.45 26.86
N GLY A 216 -13.46 -1.86 26.28
CA GLY A 216 -13.42 -2.61 25.02
C GLY A 216 -13.78 -1.78 23.80
N ILE A 217 -13.58 -0.46 23.84
CA ILE A 217 -13.82 0.49 22.75
C ILE A 217 -12.57 0.54 21.86
N ASN A 218 -12.73 0.45 20.55
CA ASN A 218 -11.62 0.59 19.60
C ASN A 218 -11.19 2.05 19.52
N MET A 219 -9.89 2.32 19.57
CA MET A 219 -9.36 3.67 19.50
C MET A 219 -8.39 3.83 18.34
N PHE A 220 -8.64 4.81 17.47
CA PHE A 220 -7.74 5.23 16.40
C PHE A 220 -7.07 6.55 16.78
N VAL A 221 -5.75 6.58 16.66
CA VAL A 221 -4.95 7.73 17.08
C VAL A 221 -4.03 8.16 15.96
N ILE A 222 -3.95 9.46 15.71
CA ILE A 222 -2.89 10.00 14.86
C ILE A 222 -1.58 9.98 15.67
N PRO A 223 -0.57 9.17 15.25
CA PRO A 223 0.66 9.03 16.04
C PRO A 223 1.47 10.31 16.01
N ARG A 224 2.10 10.65 17.13
CA ARG A 224 3.14 11.67 17.23
C ARG A 224 4.50 11.03 16.95
N VAL A 225 5.51 11.86 16.73
CA VAL A 225 6.89 11.40 16.46
C VAL A 225 7.39 10.44 17.55
N GLY A 226 7.10 10.70 18.81
CA GLY A 226 7.44 9.81 19.93
C GLY A 226 6.77 8.44 19.81
N ASP A 227 5.51 8.38 19.39
CA ASP A 227 4.77 7.13 19.24
C ASP A 227 5.35 6.28 18.09
N VAL A 228 5.72 6.94 16.98
CA VAL A 228 6.36 6.26 15.84
C VAL A 228 7.72 5.69 16.24
N ILE A 229 8.51 6.46 17.01
CA ILE A 229 9.80 5.99 17.54
C ILE A 229 9.61 4.81 18.49
N MET A 230 8.63 4.89 19.40
CA MET A 230 8.33 3.83 20.36
C MET A 230 7.74 2.57 19.69
N SER A 231 6.98 2.69 18.62
CA SER A 231 6.44 1.54 17.90
C SER A 231 7.53 0.69 17.23
N GLY A 232 8.67 1.29 16.89
CA GLY A 232 9.85 0.60 16.37
C GLY A 232 10.84 0.16 17.46
N ALA A 233 10.53 0.32 18.74
CA ALA A 233 11.41 -0.07 19.83
C ALA A 233 11.42 -1.58 20.03
N TRP A 234 12.61 -2.13 20.39
CA TRP A 234 12.75 -3.55 20.70
C TRP A 234 12.37 -3.83 22.13
N PRO A 235 11.36 -4.69 22.38
CA PRO A 235 11.06 -5.16 23.73
C PRO A 235 12.18 -6.08 24.23
N MET A 236 12.65 -5.83 25.43
CA MET A 236 13.68 -6.63 26.08
C MET A 236 13.43 -6.72 27.58
N HIS A 237 13.97 -7.75 28.22
CA HIS A 237 13.95 -7.87 29.68
C HIS A 237 15.38 -7.60 30.19
N MET A 238 15.49 -6.63 31.07
CA MET A 238 16.73 -6.29 31.75
C MET A 238 16.42 -6.00 33.22
N PHE A 239 17.26 -6.48 34.15
CA PHE A 239 17.06 -6.31 35.60
C PHE A 239 15.70 -6.83 36.09
N HIS A 240 15.16 -7.90 35.48
CA HIS A 240 13.82 -8.44 35.73
C HIS A 240 12.67 -7.49 35.42
N LEU A 241 12.93 -6.41 34.66
CA LEU A 241 11.94 -5.43 34.25
C LEU A 241 11.73 -5.49 32.72
N PRO A 242 10.49 -5.34 32.25
CA PRO A 242 10.23 -5.15 30.83
C PRO A 242 10.71 -3.75 30.43
N MET A 243 11.58 -3.68 29.44
CA MET A 243 12.14 -2.44 28.91
C MET A 243 11.98 -2.35 27.40
N LEU A 244 11.94 -1.13 26.89
CA LEU A 244 11.96 -0.86 25.46
C LEU A 244 13.29 -0.22 25.08
N ARG A 245 14.05 -0.90 24.23
CA ARG A 245 15.28 -0.31 23.67
C ARG A 245 14.91 0.57 22.49
N VAL A 246 15.05 1.86 22.66
CA VAL A 246 14.88 2.87 21.60
C VAL A 246 16.26 3.25 21.10
N GLY A 247 16.45 3.23 19.80
CA GLY A 247 17.71 3.61 19.18
C GLY A 247 17.51 4.01 17.72
N ARG A 248 18.54 4.67 17.16
CA ARG A 248 18.54 4.95 15.72
C ARG A 248 18.55 3.61 14.97
N TYR A 249 17.59 3.42 14.07
CA TYR A 249 17.58 2.25 13.19
C TYR A 249 18.85 2.23 12.34
N MET A 250 19.61 1.17 12.48
CA MET A 250 20.76 0.87 11.63
C MET A 250 20.43 -0.40 10.86
N ALA A 251 20.36 -0.28 9.55
CA ALA A 251 20.16 -1.46 8.70
C ALA A 251 21.33 -2.43 8.83
N SER A 252 21.04 -3.75 8.87
CA SER A 252 22.09 -4.75 8.93
C SER A 252 22.96 -4.74 7.66
N PRO A 253 24.23 -5.13 7.73
CA PRO A 253 25.11 -5.19 6.58
C PRO A 253 24.55 -6.09 5.45
N GLU A 254 23.91 -7.20 5.81
CA GLU A 254 23.29 -8.14 4.87
C GLU A 254 22.14 -7.47 4.12
N PHE A 255 21.28 -6.74 4.82
CA PHE A 255 20.20 -5.97 4.20
C PHE A 255 20.75 -4.92 3.23
N LEU A 256 21.79 -4.17 3.62
CA LEU A 256 22.43 -3.17 2.76
C LEU A 256 23.05 -3.81 1.52
N PHE A 257 23.66 -4.99 1.65
CA PHE A 257 24.21 -5.74 0.52
C PHE A 257 23.12 -6.19 -0.45
N VAL A 258 22.08 -6.85 0.06
CA VAL A 258 20.94 -7.31 -0.77
C VAL A 258 20.26 -6.13 -1.44
N LYS A 259 19.99 -5.06 -0.68
CA LYS A 259 19.43 -3.83 -1.24
C LYS A 259 20.29 -3.28 -2.39
N ARG A 260 21.62 -3.20 -2.20
CA ARG A 260 22.52 -2.66 -3.23
C ARG A 260 22.57 -3.53 -4.47
N ALA A 261 22.58 -4.85 -4.31
CA ALA A 261 22.52 -5.79 -5.42
C ALA A 261 21.22 -5.63 -6.22
N MET A 262 20.08 -5.54 -5.52
CA MET A 262 18.78 -5.28 -6.15
C MET A 262 18.75 -3.92 -6.87
N ASP A 263 19.24 -2.86 -6.25
CA ASP A 263 19.29 -1.53 -6.85
C ASP A 263 20.07 -1.56 -8.18
N ILE A 264 21.21 -2.28 -8.23
CA ILE A 264 22.04 -2.40 -9.44
C ILE A 264 21.32 -3.22 -10.51
N VAL A 265 20.78 -4.39 -10.16
CA VAL A 265 20.10 -5.27 -11.12
C VAL A 265 18.86 -4.58 -11.71
N ILE A 266 18.01 -4.00 -10.86
CA ILE A 266 16.77 -3.35 -11.30
C ILE A 266 17.09 -2.12 -12.17
N SER A 267 18.05 -1.27 -11.76
CA SER A 267 18.41 -0.08 -12.55
C SER A 267 19.06 -0.45 -13.88
N LEU A 268 19.88 -1.51 -13.93
CA LEU A 268 20.49 -1.97 -15.19
C LEU A 268 19.41 -2.51 -16.14
N LEU A 269 18.50 -3.34 -15.66
CA LEU A 269 17.38 -3.84 -16.47
C LEU A 269 16.49 -2.70 -16.97
N ALA A 270 16.17 -1.74 -16.10
CA ALA A 270 15.38 -0.57 -16.46
C ALA A 270 16.09 0.27 -17.55
N LEU A 271 17.39 0.50 -17.43
CA LEU A 271 18.17 1.21 -18.44
C LEU A 271 18.17 0.49 -19.79
N ILE A 272 18.28 -0.84 -19.81
CA ILE A 272 18.25 -1.63 -21.05
C ILE A 272 16.85 -1.53 -21.69
N ILE A 273 15.79 -1.78 -20.93
CA ILE A 273 14.41 -1.80 -21.44
C ILE A 273 13.95 -0.40 -21.88
N LEU A 274 14.31 0.65 -21.13
CA LEU A 274 13.89 2.01 -21.40
C LEU A 274 14.86 2.77 -22.32
N SER A 275 15.99 2.16 -22.72
CA SER A 275 16.98 2.82 -23.58
C SER A 275 16.41 3.39 -24.89
N PRO A 276 15.48 2.72 -25.62
CA PRO A 276 14.87 3.31 -26.81
C PRO A 276 14.06 4.57 -26.50
N LEU A 277 13.31 4.54 -25.39
CA LEU A 277 12.51 5.68 -24.92
C LEU A 277 13.42 6.85 -24.54
N PHE A 278 14.50 6.59 -23.81
CA PHE A 278 15.48 7.62 -23.44
C PHE A 278 16.16 8.23 -24.66
N LEU A 279 16.47 7.42 -25.69
CA LEU A 279 17.05 7.93 -26.94
C LEU A 279 16.07 8.86 -27.67
N ILE A 280 14.81 8.45 -27.81
CA ILE A 280 13.74 9.26 -28.43
C ILE A 280 13.58 10.58 -27.65
N THR A 281 13.50 10.51 -26.32
CA THR A 281 13.39 11.69 -25.45
C THR A 281 14.61 12.61 -25.60
N ALA A 282 15.81 12.07 -25.62
CA ALA A 282 17.04 12.85 -25.82
C ALA A 282 17.05 13.60 -27.16
N ILE A 283 16.62 12.94 -28.25
CA ILE A 283 16.51 13.55 -29.59
C ILE A 283 15.45 14.66 -29.59
N ALA A 284 14.28 14.39 -28.98
CA ALA A 284 13.19 15.35 -28.86
C ALA A 284 13.59 16.59 -28.05
N VAL A 285 14.27 16.43 -26.93
CA VAL A 285 14.78 17.56 -26.12
C VAL A 285 15.87 18.34 -26.87
N LYS A 286 16.74 17.66 -27.63
CA LYS A 286 17.78 18.29 -28.39
C LYS A 286 17.24 19.13 -29.56
N SER A 287 16.05 18.80 -30.10
CA SER A 287 15.40 19.56 -31.17
C SER A 287 15.00 20.99 -30.76
N ASP A 288 14.79 21.23 -29.45
CA ASP A 288 14.55 22.58 -28.92
C ASP A 288 15.80 23.45 -28.79
N GLY A 289 16.96 22.97 -29.28
CA GLY A 289 18.27 23.62 -29.18
C GLY A 289 18.96 23.46 -27.83
N GLY A 290 20.27 23.16 -27.81
CA GLY A 290 21.06 22.98 -26.60
C GLY A 290 21.19 21.52 -26.11
N PRO A 291 21.76 21.29 -24.89
CA PRO A 291 22.08 19.95 -24.41
C PRO A 291 20.80 19.17 -24.02
N ALA A 292 20.79 17.84 -24.23
CA ALA A 292 19.69 17.00 -23.88
C ALA A 292 19.56 16.81 -22.34
N PHE A 293 20.68 16.84 -21.64
CA PHE A 293 20.75 16.61 -20.21
C PHE A 293 21.09 17.87 -19.43
N TYR A 294 20.55 17.96 -18.23
CA TYR A 294 20.81 18.97 -17.22
C TYR A 294 21.32 18.30 -15.95
N LYS A 295 22.36 18.87 -15.34
CA LYS A 295 22.93 18.41 -14.08
C LYS A 295 22.43 19.27 -12.93
N GLN A 296 21.92 18.65 -11.90
CA GLN A 296 21.48 19.34 -10.69
C GLN A 296 22.17 18.78 -9.46
N VAL A 297 22.75 19.66 -8.66
CA VAL A 297 23.35 19.28 -7.38
C VAL A 297 22.25 18.93 -6.39
N ARG A 298 22.36 17.78 -5.76
CA ARG A 298 21.47 17.27 -4.70
C ARG A 298 22.27 16.79 -3.51
N LEU A 299 21.59 16.63 -2.38
CA LEU A 299 22.18 16.08 -1.15
C LEU A 299 21.78 14.61 -1.03
N THR A 300 22.74 13.74 -0.80
CA THR A 300 22.48 12.34 -0.41
C THR A 300 22.32 12.25 1.11
N LYS A 301 22.11 11.04 1.59
CA LYS A 301 22.21 10.70 2.99
C LYS A 301 23.55 11.24 3.57
N ASP A 302 23.51 11.77 4.77
CA ASP A 302 24.64 12.38 5.47
C ASP A 302 25.14 13.73 4.87
N GLY A 303 24.32 14.39 4.04
CA GLY A 303 24.60 15.74 3.53
C GLY A 303 25.67 15.83 2.44
N LYS A 304 26.14 14.71 1.89
CA LYS A 304 27.07 14.71 0.78
C LYS A 304 26.41 15.18 -0.51
N GLN A 305 27.07 16.04 -1.25
CA GLN A 305 26.59 16.52 -2.53
C GLN A 305 26.87 15.51 -3.63
N PHE A 306 25.91 15.36 -4.55
CA PHE A 306 26.08 14.62 -5.80
C PHE A 306 25.30 15.30 -6.94
N GLU A 307 25.70 15.04 -8.17
CA GLU A 307 25.01 15.55 -9.35
C GLU A 307 24.05 14.50 -9.90
N ILE A 308 22.75 14.85 -9.95
CA ILE A 308 21.76 14.04 -10.67
C ILE A 308 21.64 14.52 -12.10
N LEU A 309 21.56 13.57 -13.04
CA LEU A 309 21.28 13.82 -14.45
C LEU A 309 19.77 13.79 -14.68
N LYS A 310 19.26 14.84 -15.34
CA LYS A 310 17.85 14.95 -15.74
C LYS A 310 17.77 15.33 -17.22
N PHE A 311 16.68 14.95 -17.89
CA PHE A 311 16.39 15.54 -19.18
C PHE A 311 16.04 17.02 -19.02
N ARG A 312 16.57 17.87 -19.89
CA ARG A 312 16.27 19.28 -19.85
C ARG A 312 14.83 19.54 -20.28
N SER A 313 14.04 20.10 -19.39
CA SER A 313 12.64 20.48 -19.62
C SER A 313 12.41 21.98 -19.78
N MET A 314 13.45 22.80 -19.53
CA MET A 314 13.41 24.26 -19.63
C MET A 314 14.38 24.77 -20.71
N ARG A 315 14.19 26.02 -21.15
CA ARG A 315 15.09 26.70 -22.06
C ARG A 315 16.49 26.84 -21.47
N VAL A 316 17.53 26.91 -22.33
CA VAL A 316 18.91 27.03 -21.88
C VAL A 316 19.16 28.32 -21.07
N ASP A 317 18.36 29.34 -21.35
CA ASP A 317 18.43 30.66 -20.71
C ASP A 317 17.47 30.88 -19.54
N ALA A 318 16.82 29.80 -19.07
CA ALA A 318 15.80 29.85 -18.00
C ALA A 318 16.33 30.45 -16.67
N GLU A 319 17.61 30.30 -16.37
CA GLU A 319 18.28 30.76 -15.15
C GLU A 319 19.59 31.53 -15.49
N LYS A 320 19.55 32.42 -16.48
CA LYS A 320 20.74 33.22 -16.88
C LYS A 320 21.29 34.12 -15.77
N ASP A 321 20.44 34.48 -14.83
CA ASP A 321 20.76 35.28 -13.65
C ASP A 321 21.38 34.47 -12.50
N GLY A 322 21.53 33.14 -12.66
CA GLY A 322 22.11 32.23 -11.67
C GLY A 322 21.24 32.02 -10.43
N VAL A 323 20.01 32.54 -10.42
CA VAL A 323 19.08 32.40 -9.28
C VAL A 323 18.09 31.27 -9.56
N ALA A 324 18.19 30.20 -8.78
CA ALA A 324 17.23 29.09 -8.84
C ALA A 324 15.84 29.56 -8.36
N ARG A 325 14.86 29.49 -9.26
CA ARG A 325 13.46 29.87 -8.98
C ARG A 325 12.57 28.64 -9.03
N LEU A 326 11.62 28.56 -8.10
CA LEU A 326 10.58 27.55 -8.15
C LEU A 326 9.75 27.72 -9.43
N SER A 327 9.40 26.59 -10.07
CA SER A 327 8.50 26.60 -11.21
C SER A 327 7.10 27.05 -10.78
N THR A 328 6.48 27.92 -11.59
CA THR A 328 5.10 28.38 -11.38
C THR A 328 4.04 27.38 -11.86
N GLY A 329 4.45 26.15 -12.18
CA GLY A 329 3.57 25.10 -12.69
C GLY A 329 3.44 25.10 -14.21
N ASP A 330 2.30 24.65 -14.73
CA ASP A 330 2.07 24.45 -16.17
C ASP A 330 2.11 25.75 -17.02
N LYS A 331 2.01 26.92 -16.40
CA LYS A 331 2.03 28.23 -17.05
C LYS A 331 3.42 28.87 -17.07
N ASP A 332 4.47 28.14 -16.71
CA ASP A 332 5.85 28.65 -16.71
C ASP A 332 6.38 28.74 -18.15
N ASP A 333 6.58 29.95 -18.65
CA ASP A 333 7.05 30.24 -20.02
C ASP A 333 8.49 29.79 -20.29
N ARG A 334 9.23 29.43 -19.25
CA ARG A 334 10.59 28.86 -19.35
C ARG A 334 10.57 27.38 -19.78
N ILE A 335 9.41 26.68 -19.68
CA ILE A 335 9.29 25.28 -20.04
C ILE A 335 9.14 25.17 -21.57
N THR A 336 9.93 24.28 -22.20
CA THR A 336 9.82 24.02 -23.63
C THR A 336 8.58 23.19 -23.97
N LYS A 337 8.17 23.15 -25.23
CA LYS A 337 7.02 22.32 -25.67
C LYS A 337 7.24 20.84 -25.35
N VAL A 338 8.43 20.33 -25.61
CA VAL A 338 8.83 18.96 -25.24
C VAL A 338 8.91 18.83 -23.73
N GLY A 339 9.38 19.87 -23.03
CA GLY A 339 9.46 19.95 -21.58
C GLY A 339 8.11 19.74 -20.89
N HIS A 340 7.02 20.28 -21.42
CA HIS A 340 5.66 20.04 -20.87
C HIS A 340 5.28 18.56 -20.94
N ILE A 341 5.59 17.88 -22.05
CA ILE A 341 5.27 16.45 -22.23
C ILE A 341 6.07 15.59 -21.24
N ILE A 342 7.41 15.79 -21.19
CA ILE A 342 8.26 14.95 -20.34
C ILE A 342 7.99 15.17 -18.85
N ARG A 343 7.61 16.39 -18.43
CA ARG A 343 7.17 16.69 -17.06
C ARG A 343 5.82 16.04 -16.72
N ALA A 344 4.86 16.09 -17.64
CA ALA A 344 3.57 15.43 -17.44
C ALA A 344 3.71 13.91 -17.23
N CYS A 345 4.67 13.28 -17.96
CA CYS A 345 4.98 11.86 -17.84
C CYS A 345 6.06 11.55 -16.78
N ARG A 346 6.63 12.56 -16.13
CA ARG A 346 7.77 12.46 -15.21
C ARG A 346 8.99 11.74 -15.81
N LEU A 347 9.20 11.89 -17.10
CA LEU A 347 10.36 11.35 -17.81
C LEU A 347 11.61 12.25 -17.68
N ASP A 348 11.45 13.42 -17.11
CA ASP A 348 12.54 14.36 -16.87
C ASP A 348 13.37 14.01 -15.62
N GLU A 349 12.86 13.17 -14.74
CA GLU A 349 13.53 12.75 -13.49
C GLU A 349 14.02 11.31 -13.48
#